data_1f9e0e325a99bcde6651f1c20036db0c
#
_entry.id   1f9e0e325a99bcde6651f1c20036db0c
#
_cell.length_a   1.000
_cell.length_b   1.000
_cell.length_c   1.000
_cell.angle_alpha   90.00
_cell.angle_beta   90.00
_cell.angle_gamma   90.00
#
_symmetry.space_group_name_H-M   'P 1'
#
loop_
_entity.id
_entity.type
_entity.pdbx_description
1 polymer ?
#
loop_
_entity_poly.entity_id
_entity_poly.type
_entity_poly.pdbx_seq_one_letter_code
_entity_poly.pdbx_strand_id
1 'polypeptide(L)'
;AEYVKVEFDLDTAESVEAIQAREAAEKEAARAQAAAEREATRKQQKEAVLTSASELNILAALVQCEAGGESYEGQLAVASVVMNRVRCGAYPNTITDVIYASGQFSPANSTKMSNLALSGNIKASCLQAAQEAINGNCNIGDALHFRRAGNKDGIIIGNHVFW
;
A
#
# COMPACT_ATOMS: atom_id res chain seq x y z
N ALA A 1 -33.30 41.57 52.73
CA ALA A 1 -32.75 40.65 51.78
C ALA A 1 -31.45 41.24 51.22
N GLU A 2 -30.32 40.69 51.65
CA GLU A 2 -29.00 41.05 51.12
C GLU A 2 -28.78 40.34 49.78
N TYR A 3 -28.66 41.06 48.71
CA TYR A 3 -28.23 40.51 47.40
C TYR A 3 -26.70 40.42 47.42
N VAL A 4 -26.17 39.24 47.45
CA VAL A 4 -24.74 38.95 47.20
C VAL A 4 -24.50 39.20 45.70
N LYS A 5 -23.82 40.29 45.38
CA LYS A 5 -23.34 40.57 44.05
C LYS A 5 -22.16 39.63 43.78
N VAL A 6 -22.37 38.57 43.02
CA VAL A 6 -21.27 37.76 42.51
C VAL A 6 -20.66 38.53 41.37
N GLU A 7 -19.51 39.18 41.61
CA GLU A 7 -18.65 39.70 40.55
C GLU A 7 -18.02 38.54 39.84
N PHE A 8 -18.46 38.29 38.62
CA PHE A 8 -17.81 37.33 37.73
C PHE A 8 -16.51 37.97 37.24
N ASP A 9 -15.40 37.45 37.67
CA ASP A 9 -14.08 37.90 37.21
C ASP A 9 -13.85 37.39 35.79
N LEU A 10 -14.14 38.26 34.82
CA LEU A 10 -14.02 37.98 33.38
C LEU A 10 -12.57 37.88 32.91
N ASP A 11 -11.61 38.28 33.73
CA ASP A 11 -10.19 38.23 33.39
C ASP A 11 -9.51 36.84 33.54
N THR A 12 -10.18 35.89 34.18
CA THR A 12 -9.67 34.53 34.40
C THR A 12 -10.42 33.44 33.64
N ALA A 13 -11.53 33.77 32.96
CA ALA A 13 -12.24 32.82 32.15
C ALA A 13 -11.60 32.78 30.74
N GLU A 14 -10.92 31.69 30.44
CA GLU A 14 -10.49 31.39 29.08
C GLU A 14 -11.70 31.47 28.15
N SER A 15 -11.64 32.28 27.09
CA SER A 15 -12.77 32.41 26.17
C SER A 15 -13.10 31.08 25.51
N VAL A 16 -14.36 30.84 25.19
CA VAL A 16 -14.80 29.60 24.49
C VAL A 16 -13.99 29.40 23.20
N GLU A 17 -13.65 30.49 22.54
CA GLU A 17 -12.83 30.47 21.32
C GLU A 17 -11.40 30.01 21.60
N ALA A 18 -10.79 30.43 22.70
CA ALA A 18 -9.44 30.01 23.10
C ALA A 18 -9.41 28.53 23.47
N ILE A 19 -10.44 28.01 24.17
CA ILE A 19 -10.58 26.60 24.50
C ILE A 19 -10.73 25.77 23.22
N GLN A 20 -11.60 26.18 22.31
CA GLN A 20 -11.80 25.49 21.02
C GLN A 20 -10.53 25.49 20.14
N ALA A 21 -9.80 26.62 20.10
CA ALA A 21 -8.53 26.70 19.37
C ALA A 21 -7.47 25.76 19.96
N ARG A 22 -7.39 25.65 21.27
CA ARG A 22 -6.48 24.74 21.96
C ARG A 22 -6.82 23.27 21.72
N GLU A 23 -8.11 22.91 21.83
CA GLU A 23 -8.56 21.55 21.53
C GLU A 23 -8.31 21.16 20.08
N ALA A 24 -8.52 22.11 19.13
CA ALA A 24 -8.22 21.88 17.73
C ALA A 24 -6.71 21.67 17.49
N ALA A 25 -5.86 22.47 18.13
CA ALA A 25 -4.40 22.33 18.04
C ALA A 25 -3.91 21.01 18.66
N GLU A 26 -4.44 20.62 19.81
CA GLU A 26 -4.12 19.33 20.45
C GLU A 26 -4.53 18.15 19.56
N LYS A 27 -5.71 18.22 18.94
CA LYS A 27 -6.19 17.18 18.01
C LYS A 27 -5.34 17.10 16.75
N GLU A 28 -4.89 18.22 16.23
CA GLU A 28 -3.99 18.27 15.07
C GLU A 28 -2.61 17.70 15.42
N ALA A 29 -2.05 18.08 16.55
CA ALA A 29 -0.79 17.54 17.05
C ALA A 29 -0.86 16.03 17.26
N ALA A 30 -1.94 15.52 17.87
CA ALA A 30 -2.15 14.09 18.04
C ALA A 30 -2.27 13.34 16.71
N ARG A 31 -2.92 13.93 15.70
CA ARG A 31 -2.99 13.37 14.34
C ARG A 31 -1.62 13.32 13.66
N ALA A 32 -0.85 14.39 13.78
CA ALA A 32 0.50 14.47 13.22
C ALA A 32 1.43 13.43 13.87
N GLN A 33 1.35 13.28 15.19
CA GLN A 33 2.13 12.27 15.92
C GLN A 33 1.74 10.86 15.50
N ALA A 34 0.44 10.54 15.43
CA ALA A 34 -0.04 9.24 14.99
C ALA A 34 0.36 8.94 13.53
N ALA A 35 0.39 9.95 12.66
CA ALA A 35 0.86 9.79 11.29
C ALA A 35 2.36 9.48 11.22
N ALA A 36 3.17 10.17 12.01
CA ALA A 36 4.62 9.93 12.10
C ALA A 36 4.94 8.52 12.64
N GLU A 37 4.22 8.07 13.67
CA GLU A 37 4.37 6.71 14.22
C GLU A 37 3.99 5.63 13.20
N ARG A 38 2.91 5.83 12.45
CA ARG A 38 2.50 4.92 11.36
C ARG A 38 3.55 4.86 10.26
N GLU A 39 4.13 5.98 9.90
CA GLU A 39 5.17 6.05 8.88
C GLU A 39 6.45 5.35 9.35
N ALA A 40 6.88 5.55 10.59
CA ALA A 40 8.01 4.87 11.19
C ALA A 40 7.82 3.34 11.22
N THR A 41 6.64 2.88 11.66
CA THR A 41 6.28 1.47 11.67
C THR A 41 6.32 0.87 10.27
N ARG A 42 5.75 1.57 9.30
CA ARG A 42 5.73 1.14 7.90
C ARG A 42 7.14 1.02 7.31
N LYS A 43 8.01 1.99 7.62
CA LYS A 43 9.41 1.96 7.19
C LYS A 43 10.16 0.77 7.78
N GLN A 44 9.98 0.52 9.07
CA GLN A 44 10.59 -0.61 9.76
C GLN A 44 10.11 -1.96 9.20
N GLN A 45 8.81 -2.10 8.95
CA GLN A 45 8.25 -3.31 8.33
C GLN A 45 8.77 -3.53 6.92
N LYS A 46 8.88 -2.48 6.11
CA LYS A 46 9.46 -2.55 4.77
C LYS A 46 10.91 -3.04 4.82
N GLU A 47 11.72 -2.51 5.72
CA GLU A 47 13.10 -2.94 5.89
C GLU A 47 13.19 -4.41 6.30
N ALA A 48 12.32 -4.86 7.22
CA ALA A 48 12.23 -6.26 7.60
C ALA A 48 11.87 -7.17 6.40
N VAL A 49 10.96 -6.75 5.53
CA VAL A 49 10.62 -7.49 4.30
C VAL A 49 11.84 -7.60 3.38
N LEU A 50 12.53 -6.49 3.14
CA LEU A 50 13.69 -6.45 2.23
C LEU A 50 14.84 -7.33 2.72
N THR A 51 14.95 -7.55 4.02
CA THR A 51 16.03 -8.33 4.62
C THR A 51 15.71 -9.80 4.83
N SER A 52 14.44 -10.18 4.96
CA SER A 52 14.04 -11.53 5.39
C SER A 52 13.00 -12.24 4.52
N ALA A 53 12.21 -11.52 3.73
CA ALA A 53 11.24 -12.16 2.84
C ALA A 53 11.88 -12.60 1.52
N SER A 54 11.43 -13.75 1.00
CA SER A 54 11.85 -14.21 -0.34
C SER A 54 11.18 -13.35 -1.43
N GLU A 55 11.83 -13.23 -2.59
CA GLU A 55 11.25 -12.53 -3.75
C GLU A 55 9.94 -13.16 -4.22
N LEU A 56 9.80 -14.48 -4.10
CA LEU A 56 8.54 -15.18 -4.36
C LEU A 56 7.43 -14.68 -3.43
N ASN A 57 7.68 -14.60 -2.14
CA ASN A 57 6.68 -14.12 -1.18
C ASN A 57 6.35 -12.63 -1.40
N ILE A 58 7.32 -11.81 -1.76
CA ILE A 58 7.11 -10.39 -2.07
C ILE A 58 6.21 -10.26 -3.30
N LEU A 59 6.50 -10.99 -4.38
CA LEU A 59 5.68 -10.98 -5.59
C LEU A 59 4.27 -11.52 -5.32
N ALA A 60 4.14 -12.64 -4.63
CA ALA A 60 2.86 -13.24 -4.32
C ALA A 60 2.00 -12.37 -3.40
N ALA A 61 2.62 -11.68 -2.44
CA ALA A 61 1.94 -10.71 -1.58
C ALA A 61 1.39 -9.52 -2.38
N LEU A 62 2.18 -9.00 -3.33
CA LEU A 62 1.71 -7.98 -4.25
C LEU A 62 0.52 -8.47 -5.07
N VAL A 63 0.62 -9.64 -5.68
CA VAL A 63 -0.45 -10.26 -6.47
C VAL A 63 -1.73 -10.40 -5.64
N GLN A 64 -1.62 -10.83 -4.39
CA GLN A 64 -2.79 -10.93 -3.51
C GLN A 64 -3.39 -9.57 -3.17
N CYS A 65 -2.58 -8.53 -3.01
CA CYS A 65 -3.07 -7.18 -2.74
C CYS A 65 -3.77 -6.57 -3.96
N GLU A 66 -3.24 -6.79 -5.15
CA GLU A 66 -3.75 -6.20 -6.41
C GLU A 66 -4.86 -7.03 -7.04
N ALA A 67 -4.75 -8.35 -7.01
CA ALA A 67 -5.59 -9.28 -7.77
C ALA A 67 -6.08 -10.49 -6.97
N GLY A 68 -6.04 -10.43 -5.64
CA GLY A 68 -6.44 -11.57 -4.80
C GLY A 68 -7.92 -11.99 -4.91
N GLY A 69 -8.76 -11.15 -5.47
CA GLY A 69 -10.16 -11.42 -5.80
C GLY A 69 -10.42 -11.76 -7.27
N GLU A 70 -9.39 -11.66 -8.13
CA GLU A 70 -9.48 -11.99 -9.55
C GLU A 70 -9.35 -13.49 -9.81
N SER A 71 -9.63 -13.89 -11.06
CA SER A 71 -9.33 -15.25 -11.53
C SER A 71 -7.82 -15.53 -11.48
N TYR A 72 -7.45 -16.79 -11.57
CA TYR A 72 -6.04 -17.19 -11.64
C TYR A 72 -5.31 -16.50 -12.81
N GLU A 73 -5.96 -16.38 -13.97
CA GLU A 73 -5.41 -15.67 -15.13
C GLU A 73 -5.12 -14.19 -14.83
N GLY A 74 -6.00 -13.54 -14.05
CA GLY A 74 -5.80 -12.16 -13.59
C GLY A 74 -4.63 -12.05 -12.61
N GLN A 75 -4.49 -13.01 -11.71
CA GLN A 75 -3.36 -13.09 -10.77
C GLN A 75 -2.03 -13.31 -11.51
N LEU A 76 -2.01 -14.25 -12.48
CA LEU A 76 -0.83 -14.49 -13.34
C LEU A 76 -0.48 -13.25 -14.16
N ALA A 77 -1.47 -12.54 -14.68
CA ALA A 77 -1.27 -11.32 -15.45
C ALA A 77 -0.58 -10.21 -14.65
N VAL A 78 -0.99 -9.98 -13.41
CA VAL A 78 -0.34 -9.01 -12.51
C VAL A 78 1.09 -9.42 -12.20
N ALA A 79 1.35 -10.70 -11.89
CA ALA A 79 2.70 -11.20 -11.68
C ALA A 79 3.56 -11.05 -12.95
N SER A 80 2.99 -11.29 -14.12
CA SER A 80 3.66 -11.17 -15.41
C SER A 80 4.10 -9.74 -15.71
N VAL A 81 3.34 -8.71 -15.32
CA VAL A 81 3.78 -7.30 -15.45
C VAL A 81 5.08 -7.07 -14.69
N VAL A 82 5.18 -7.56 -13.46
CA VAL A 82 6.41 -7.42 -12.65
C VAL A 82 7.57 -8.13 -13.34
N MET A 83 7.38 -9.36 -13.81
CA MET A 83 8.43 -10.13 -14.46
C MET A 83 8.84 -9.55 -15.82
N ASN A 84 7.90 -8.99 -16.59
CA ASN A 84 8.21 -8.28 -17.82
C ASN A 84 9.08 -7.04 -17.53
N ARG A 85 8.79 -6.29 -16.47
CA ARG A 85 9.62 -5.16 -16.03
C ARG A 85 11.02 -5.60 -15.62
N VAL A 86 11.14 -6.68 -14.85
CA VAL A 86 12.45 -7.25 -14.46
C VAL A 86 13.31 -7.60 -15.69
N ARG A 87 12.68 -8.11 -16.74
CA ARG A 87 13.36 -8.52 -17.99
C ARG A 87 13.57 -7.37 -18.97
N CYS A 88 12.84 -6.28 -18.79
CA CYS A 88 12.93 -5.10 -19.63
C CYS A 88 14.05 -4.18 -19.12
N GLY A 89 15.01 -3.83 -19.96
CA GLY A 89 16.15 -2.99 -19.58
C GLY A 89 15.80 -1.55 -19.13
N ALA A 90 14.53 -1.16 -19.19
CA ALA A 90 14.05 0.16 -18.75
C ALA A 90 13.65 0.20 -17.26
N TYR A 91 13.62 -0.94 -16.56
CA TYR A 91 13.26 -1.08 -15.15
C TYR A 91 14.39 -1.74 -14.37
N PRO A 92 14.34 -1.70 -13.02
CA PRO A 92 15.25 -2.48 -12.19
C PRO A 92 15.20 -3.97 -12.54
N ASN A 93 16.29 -4.68 -12.30
CA ASN A 93 16.46 -6.10 -12.72
C ASN A 93 16.15 -7.12 -11.60
N THR A 94 15.56 -6.69 -10.49
CA THR A 94 15.08 -7.58 -9.42
C THR A 94 13.60 -7.36 -9.16
N ILE A 95 12.91 -8.40 -8.73
CA ILE A 95 11.48 -8.34 -8.35
C ILE A 95 11.28 -7.30 -7.24
N THR A 96 12.10 -7.35 -6.21
CA THR A 96 12.03 -6.42 -5.08
C THR A 96 12.17 -4.97 -5.53
N ASP A 97 13.17 -4.64 -6.35
CA ASP A 97 13.42 -3.29 -6.79
C ASP A 97 12.32 -2.76 -7.73
N VAL A 98 11.76 -3.62 -8.60
CA VAL A 98 10.61 -3.27 -9.45
C VAL A 98 9.39 -2.95 -8.60
N ILE A 99 9.10 -3.77 -7.58
CA ILE A 99 7.90 -3.60 -6.75
C ILE A 99 8.00 -2.36 -5.86
N TYR A 100 9.19 -2.10 -5.29
CA TYR A 100 9.41 -0.98 -4.37
C TYR A 100 9.87 0.31 -5.05
N ALA A 101 9.98 0.32 -6.39
CA ALA A 101 10.24 1.55 -7.13
C ALA A 101 9.16 2.59 -6.85
N SER A 102 9.57 3.85 -6.69
CA SER A 102 8.67 4.94 -6.30
C SER A 102 7.48 5.08 -7.25
N GLY A 103 6.27 5.09 -6.70
CA GLY A 103 5.03 5.35 -7.43
C GLY A 103 4.55 4.20 -8.33
N GLN A 104 5.18 3.02 -8.32
CA GLN A 104 4.80 1.93 -9.22
C GLN A 104 3.64 1.08 -8.69
N PHE A 105 3.70 0.68 -7.43
CA PHE A 105 2.67 -0.16 -6.82
C PHE A 105 2.21 0.41 -5.47
N SER A 106 0.94 0.82 -5.40
CA SER A 106 0.38 1.38 -4.16
C SER A 106 0.48 0.44 -2.96
N PRO A 107 0.23 -0.89 -3.08
CA PRO A 107 0.34 -1.82 -1.96
C PRO A 107 1.75 -2.00 -1.42
N ALA A 108 2.80 -1.74 -2.19
CA ALA A 108 4.19 -1.97 -1.80
C ALA A 108 4.56 -1.32 -0.46
N ASN A 109 3.95 -0.19 -0.13
CA ASN A 109 4.17 0.49 1.15
C ASN A 109 3.08 0.21 2.19
N SER A 110 2.20 -0.77 1.99
CA SER A 110 1.15 -1.11 2.94
C SER A 110 1.60 -2.12 3.98
N THR A 111 1.09 -1.98 5.20
CA THR A 111 1.27 -2.95 6.28
C THR A 111 0.72 -4.33 5.88
N LYS A 112 -0.39 -4.37 5.13
CA LYS A 112 -0.99 -5.63 4.66
C LYS A 112 -0.02 -6.43 3.81
N MET A 113 0.60 -5.80 2.82
CA MET A 113 1.55 -6.47 1.94
C MET A 113 2.79 -6.93 2.72
N SER A 114 3.33 -6.08 3.60
CA SER A 114 4.47 -6.44 4.44
C SER A 114 4.18 -7.66 5.32
N ASN A 115 3.02 -7.72 5.97
CA ASN A 115 2.63 -8.85 6.79
C ASN A 115 2.48 -10.14 5.97
N LEU A 116 1.90 -10.06 4.78
CA LEU A 116 1.80 -11.21 3.88
C LEU A 116 3.18 -11.73 3.45
N ALA A 117 4.06 -10.84 3.03
CA ALA A 117 5.40 -11.20 2.57
C ALA A 117 6.25 -11.82 3.70
N LEU A 118 6.18 -11.28 4.91
CA LEU A 118 6.94 -11.75 6.07
C LEU A 118 6.39 -13.07 6.62
N SER A 119 5.08 -13.22 6.73
CA SER A 119 4.45 -14.43 7.27
C SER A 119 4.40 -15.58 6.27
N GLY A 120 4.38 -15.28 4.97
CA GLY A 120 4.12 -16.26 3.93
C GLY A 120 2.68 -16.79 3.90
N ASN A 121 1.79 -16.24 4.72
CA ASN A 121 0.37 -16.64 4.75
C ASN A 121 -0.41 -16.02 3.59
N ILE A 122 -0.07 -16.47 2.38
CA ILE A 122 -0.55 -15.97 1.11
C ILE A 122 -1.47 -17.03 0.49
N LYS A 123 -2.50 -16.61 -0.24
CA LYS A 123 -3.37 -17.54 -0.99
C LYS A 123 -2.55 -18.43 -1.91
N ALA A 124 -2.84 -19.73 -1.92
CA ALA A 124 -2.13 -20.71 -2.74
C ALA A 124 -2.13 -20.33 -4.24
N SER A 125 -3.26 -19.82 -4.75
CA SER A 125 -3.35 -19.35 -6.14
C SER A 125 -2.43 -18.19 -6.45
N CYS A 126 -2.24 -17.26 -5.53
CA CYS A 126 -1.33 -16.11 -5.70
C CYS A 126 0.13 -16.55 -5.64
N LEU A 127 0.48 -17.50 -4.76
CA LEU A 127 1.81 -18.11 -4.71
C LEU A 127 2.12 -18.86 -6.01
N GLN A 128 1.17 -19.65 -6.51
CA GLN A 128 1.31 -20.38 -7.78
C GLN A 128 1.49 -19.42 -8.95
N ALA A 129 0.65 -18.39 -9.06
CA ALA A 129 0.74 -17.37 -10.12
C ALA A 129 2.10 -16.66 -10.11
N ALA A 130 2.60 -16.28 -8.93
CA ALA A 130 3.92 -15.67 -8.78
C ALA A 130 5.03 -16.63 -9.21
N GLN A 131 4.98 -17.89 -8.77
CA GLN A 131 5.98 -18.90 -9.13
C GLN A 131 6.00 -19.16 -10.64
N GLU A 132 4.83 -19.26 -11.27
CA GLU A 132 4.75 -19.48 -12.70
C GLU A 132 5.27 -18.29 -13.50
N ALA A 133 5.00 -17.06 -13.08
CA ALA A 133 5.56 -15.88 -13.71
C ALA A 133 7.09 -15.82 -13.59
N ILE A 134 7.65 -16.19 -12.42
CA ILE A 134 9.09 -16.31 -12.21
C ILE A 134 9.69 -17.36 -13.16
N ASN A 135 8.99 -18.48 -13.37
CA ASN A 135 9.39 -19.54 -14.28
C ASN A 135 9.26 -19.19 -15.77
N GLY A 136 8.71 -18.03 -16.09
CA GLY A 136 8.60 -17.53 -17.46
C GLY A 136 7.21 -17.62 -18.09
N ASN A 137 6.21 -18.16 -17.39
CA ASN A 137 4.84 -18.17 -17.87
C ASN A 137 4.28 -16.74 -17.89
N CYS A 138 3.65 -16.36 -19.01
CA CYS A 138 3.11 -15.04 -19.22
C CYS A 138 1.88 -15.11 -20.12
N ASN A 139 0.80 -14.45 -19.74
CA ASN A 139 -0.46 -14.42 -20.48
C ASN A 139 -0.83 -13.03 -21.00
N ILE A 140 0.11 -12.07 -20.95
CA ILE A 140 -0.11 -10.66 -21.32
C ILE A 140 0.91 -10.16 -22.36
N GLY A 141 1.67 -11.06 -23.00
CA GLY A 141 2.74 -10.66 -23.92
C GLY A 141 3.77 -9.75 -23.24
N ASP A 142 4.13 -8.65 -23.87
CA ASP A 142 5.14 -7.71 -23.39
C ASP A 142 4.56 -6.55 -22.56
N ALA A 143 3.32 -6.65 -22.09
CA ALA A 143 2.67 -5.59 -21.33
C ALA A 143 3.46 -5.26 -20.06
N LEU A 144 3.68 -3.97 -19.84
CA LEU A 144 4.45 -3.41 -18.71
C LEU A 144 3.59 -2.65 -17.70
N HIS A 145 2.32 -2.47 -18.02
CA HIS A 145 1.37 -1.68 -17.24
C HIS A 145 0.05 -2.39 -17.09
N PHE A 146 -0.64 -2.09 -16.00
CA PHE A 146 -2.04 -2.46 -15.83
C PHE A 146 -2.78 -1.41 -15.01
N ARG A 147 -4.08 -1.39 -15.18
CA ARG A 147 -5.02 -0.64 -14.33
C ARG A 147 -6.38 -1.30 -14.39
N ARG A 148 -7.31 -0.80 -13.58
CA ARG A 148 -8.71 -1.19 -13.70
C ARG A 148 -9.20 -0.94 -15.13
N ALA A 149 -9.92 -1.92 -15.68
CA ALA A 149 -10.45 -1.85 -17.04
C ALA A 149 -11.37 -0.62 -17.22
N GLY A 150 -11.32 -0.05 -18.40
CA GLY A 150 -12.03 1.16 -18.80
C GLY A 150 -11.73 1.46 -20.27
N ASN A 151 -11.56 2.73 -20.63
CA ASN A 151 -11.36 3.19 -22.01
C ASN A 151 -9.91 3.06 -22.50
N LYS A 152 -9.09 2.20 -21.89
CA LYS A 152 -7.71 1.95 -22.33
C LYS A 152 -7.67 0.71 -23.21
N ASP A 153 -7.01 0.83 -24.38
CA ASP A 153 -6.73 -0.30 -25.25
C ASP A 153 -5.66 -1.20 -24.62
N GLY A 154 -5.85 -2.49 -24.73
CA GLY A 154 -4.95 -3.51 -24.19
C GLY A 154 -5.63 -4.86 -24.02
N ILE A 155 -4.95 -5.78 -23.36
CA ILE A 155 -5.46 -7.11 -23.03
C ILE A 155 -6.34 -6.99 -21.77
N ILE A 156 -7.62 -7.35 -21.87
CA ILE A 156 -8.54 -7.33 -20.74
C ILE A 156 -8.60 -8.72 -20.12
N ILE A 157 -8.28 -8.81 -18.82
CA ILE A 157 -8.43 -10.03 -18.02
C ILE A 157 -9.11 -9.63 -16.71
N GLY A 158 -10.32 -10.17 -16.48
CA GLY A 158 -11.14 -9.80 -15.32
C GLY A 158 -11.42 -8.30 -15.26
N ASN A 159 -11.12 -7.68 -14.15
CA ASN A 159 -11.33 -6.24 -13.94
C ASN A 159 -10.15 -5.36 -14.36
N HIS A 160 -9.13 -5.92 -14.99
CA HIS A 160 -7.92 -5.19 -15.37
C HIS A 160 -7.69 -5.16 -16.89
N VAL A 161 -7.03 -4.11 -17.35
CA VAL A 161 -6.47 -3.97 -18.69
C VAL A 161 -4.95 -3.87 -18.60
N PHE A 162 -4.26 -4.60 -19.48
CA PHE A 162 -2.78 -4.71 -19.55
C PHE A 162 -2.27 -4.19 -20.89
N TRP A 163 -1.20 -3.37 -20.89
CA TRP A 163 -0.59 -2.78 -22.10
C TRP A 163 0.91 -2.53 -21.98
#